data_045a55de41b733a99a43d3776ef33fe4
#
_entry.id   045a55de41b733a99a43d3776ef33fe4
#
_cell.length_a   1.000
_cell.length_b   1.000
_cell.length_c   1.000
_cell.angle_alpha   90.00
_cell.angle_beta   90.00
_cell.angle_gamma   90.00
#
_symmetry.space_group_name_H-M   'P 1'
#
loop_
_entity.id
_entity.type
_entity.pdbx_description
1 polymer ?
#
loop_
_entity_poly.entity_id
_entity_poly.type
_entity_poly.pdbx_seq_one_letter_code
_entity_poly.pdbx_strand_id
1 'polypeptide(L)'
;MGGDKAKELGLSPKFKIKSRAVAGVDWTRMGSGPLPATEKALAKAGLQLSDIDAIELNEAFAAQSLYVICKGGWDMDKINLNGGAIALGHPLGCSGVRLLVTLMNVMEQQDSTLGLATMCIGSGQGIATVIERV
;
A
#
# COMPACT_ATOMS: atom_id res chain seq x y z
N MET A 1 17.09 4.56 -0.42
CA MET A 1 18.39 4.72 0.30
C MET A 1 18.14 5.25 1.71
N GLY A 2 19.15 5.22 2.59
CA GLY A 2 19.05 5.89 3.90
C GLY A 2 19.11 7.41 3.79
N GLY A 3 18.53 8.12 4.76
CA GLY A 3 18.45 9.58 4.75
C GLY A 3 19.82 10.27 4.73
N ASP A 4 20.78 9.75 5.52
CA ASP A 4 22.14 10.29 5.55
C ASP A 4 22.83 10.18 4.19
N LYS A 5 22.61 9.07 3.48
CA LYS A 5 23.17 8.87 2.13
C LYS A 5 22.52 9.79 1.11
N ALA A 6 21.21 10.04 1.22
CA ALA A 6 20.53 11.01 0.36
C ALA A 6 21.11 12.41 0.55
N LYS A 7 21.32 12.83 1.80
CA LYS A 7 21.91 14.12 2.15
C LYS A 7 23.36 14.25 1.63
N GLU A 8 24.20 13.22 1.81
CA GLU A 8 25.56 13.14 1.29
C GLU A 8 25.60 13.36 -0.24
N LEU A 9 24.63 12.79 -0.96
CA LEU A 9 24.50 12.89 -2.42
C LEU A 9 23.77 14.17 -2.90
N GLY A 10 23.39 15.07 -2.00
CA GLY A 10 22.65 16.28 -2.35
C GLY A 10 21.23 16.02 -2.89
N LEU A 11 20.65 14.85 -2.57
CA LEU A 11 19.31 14.47 -3.01
C LEU A 11 18.25 14.97 -2.01
N SER A 12 17.11 15.40 -2.53
CA SER A 12 15.94 15.79 -1.75
C SER A 12 14.87 14.71 -1.85
N PRO A 13 14.77 13.78 -0.86
CA PRO A 13 13.73 12.77 -0.84
C PRO A 13 12.36 13.42 -0.76
N LYS A 14 11.40 12.95 -1.56
CA LYS A 14 10.01 13.40 -1.50
C LYS A 14 9.16 12.57 -0.55
N PHE A 15 9.57 11.31 -0.34
CA PHE A 15 8.85 10.33 0.47
C PHE A 15 9.80 9.52 1.32
N LYS A 16 9.33 9.10 2.49
CA LYS A 16 10.03 8.14 3.35
C LYS A 16 9.13 6.93 3.64
N ILE A 17 9.74 5.76 3.75
CA ILE A 17 9.04 4.56 4.24
C ILE A 17 8.90 4.69 5.76
N LYS A 18 7.66 4.79 6.24
CA LYS A 18 7.36 4.90 7.67
C LYS A 18 7.32 3.53 8.34
N SER A 19 6.69 2.57 7.67
CA SER A 19 6.65 1.17 8.13
C SER A 19 6.40 0.20 6.98
N ARG A 20 6.68 -1.07 7.25
CA ARG A 20 6.30 -2.18 6.38
C ARG A 20 6.05 -3.43 7.21
N ALA A 21 5.14 -4.28 6.73
CA ALA A 21 4.84 -5.55 7.36
C ALA A 21 4.42 -6.60 6.35
N VAL A 22 4.67 -7.85 6.72
CA VAL A 22 4.18 -9.05 6.03
C VAL A 22 3.30 -9.83 7.02
N ALA A 23 2.24 -10.44 6.51
CA ALA A 23 1.38 -11.32 7.30
C ALA A 23 1.06 -12.58 6.51
N GLY A 24 0.89 -13.70 7.23
CA GLY A 24 0.37 -14.95 6.71
C GLY A 24 -1.10 -15.12 7.01
N VAL A 25 -1.82 -15.77 6.09
CA VAL A 25 -3.20 -16.22 6.24
C VAL A 25 -3.31 -17.63 5.69
N ASP A 26 -4.44 -18.29 5.90
CA ASP A 26 -4.72 -19.58 5.23
C ASP A 26 -4.57 -19.41 3.71
N TRP A 27 -3.78 -20.28 3.08
CA TRP A 27 -3.49 -20.23 1.65
C TRP A 27 -4.75 -20.30 0.76
N THR A 28 -5.81 -20.97 1.25
CA THR A 28 -7.11 -21.05 0.57
C THR A 28 -7.85 -19.68 0.55
N ARG A 29 -7.40 -18.75 1.40
CA ARG A 29 -7.92 -17.39 1.53
C ARG A 29 -6.84 -16.34 1.26
N MET A 30 -5.89 -16.64 0.39
CA MET A 30 -4.70 -15.81 0.16
C MET A 30 -5.04 -14.35 -0.15
N GLY A 31 -6.17 -14.08 -0.79
CA GLY A 31 -6.64 -12.73 -1.11
C GLY A 31 -6.94 -11.87 0.12
N SER A 32 -7.11 -12.46 1.32
CA SER A 32 -7.30 -11.72 2.57
C SER A 32 -6.01 -11.19 3.19
N GLY A 33 -4.84 -11.60 2.67
CA GLY A 33 -3.52 -11.22 3.19
C GLY A 33 -3.28 -9.73 3.40
N PRO A 34 -3.79 -8.82 2.54
CA PRO A 34 -3.67 -7.38 2.75
C PRO A 34 -4.22 -6.87 4.07
N LEU A 35 -5.29 -7.48 4.62
CA LEU A 35 -5.89 -7.05 5.89
C LEU A 35 -4.89 -7.13 7.06
N PRO A 36 -4.41 -8.32 7.47
CA PRO A 36 -3.50 -8.42 8.60
C PRO A 36 -2.12 -7.80 8.31
N ALA A 37 -1.71 -7.70 7.05
CA ALA A 37 -0.48 -7.00 6.68
C ALA A 37 -0.61 -5.49 6.94
N THR A 38 -1.74 -4.90 6.56
CA THR A 38 -2.05 -3.48 6.81
C THR A 38 -2.14 -3.19 8.31
N GLU A 39 -2.89 -3.99 9.07
CA GLU A 39 -2.99 -3.83 10.52
C GLU A 39 -1.60 -3.82 11.19
N LYS A 40 -0.73 -4.76 10.81
CA LYS A 40 0.64 -4.82 11.32
C LYS A 40 1.49 -3.62 10.91
N ALA A 41 1.35 -3.13 9.66
CA ALA A 41 2.10 -1.99 9.18
C ALA A 41 1.67 -0.71 9.91
N LEU A 42 0.36 -0.49 10.06
CA LEU A 42 -0.21 0.64 10.81
C LEU A 42 0.23 0.62 12.26
N ALA A 43 0.11 -0.52 12.94
CA ALA A 43 0.56 -0.68 14.33
C ALA A 43 2.05 -0.34 14.50
N LYS A 44 2.93 -0.78 13.59
CA LYS A 44 4.36 -0.43 13.60
C LYS A 44 4.62 1.06 13.40
N ALA A 45 3.75 1.75 12.65
CA ALA A 45 3.85 3.18 12.42
C ALA A 45 3.24 4.02 13.56
N GLY A 46 2.50 3.40 14.49
CA GLY A 46 1.70 4.09 15.50
C GLY A 46 0.50 4.83 14.92
N LEU A 47 -0.07 4.30 13.83
CA LEU A 47 -1.16 4.91 13.06
C LEU A 47 -2.42 4.04 13.09
N GLN A 48 -3.55 4.69 12.82
CA GLN A 48 -4.84 4.07 12.53
C GLN A 48 -5.12 4.16 11.01
N LEU A 49 -6.05 3.35 10.51
CA LEU A 49 -6.47 3.41 9.11
C LEU A 49 -7.06 4.77 8.72
N SER A 50 -7.75 5.44 9.66
CA SER A 50 -8.31 6.78 9.49
C SER A 50 -7.27 7.86 9.19
N ASP A 51 -6.01 7.65 9.61
CA ASP A 51 -4.90 8.59 9.39
C ASP A 51 -4.36 8.52 7.97
N ILE A 52 -4.73 7.47 7.21
CA ILE A 52 -4.28 7.27 5.84
C ILE A 52 -5.12 8.12 4.87
N ASP A 53 -4.44 8.91 4.05
CA ASP A 53 -5.06 9.81 3.08
C ASP A 53 -5.33 9.11 1.74
N ALA A 54 -4.42 8.24 1.29
CA ALA A 54 -4.51 7.54 0.01
C ALA A 54 -4.07 6.08 0.15
N ILE A 55 -4.75 5.18 -0.57
CA ILE A 55 -4.52 3.73 -0.52
C ILE A 55 -4.36 3.18 -1.94
N GLU A 56 -3.28 2.46 -2.17
CA GLU A 56 -3.12 1.59 -3.34
C GLU A 56 -3.26 0.13 -2.90
N LEU A 57 -4.41 -0.46 -3.19
CA LEU A 57 -4.71 -1.88 -2.99
C LEU A 57 -4.56 -2.61 -4.32
N ASN A 58 -3.68 -3.60 -4.41
CA ASN A 58 -3.58 -4.38 -5.63
C ASN A 58 -4.86 -5.17 -5.92
N GLU A 59 -5.42 -4.96 -7.09
CA GLU A 59 -6.63 -5.64 -7.57
C GLU A 59 -6.26 -6.93 -8.30
N ALA A 60 -5.76 -7.94 -7.56
CA ALA A 60 -5.50 -9.25 -8.15
C ALA A 60 -6.79 -9.88 -8.71
N PHE A 61 -7.91 -9.67 -8.02
CA PHE A 61 -9.27 -10.02 -8.43
C PHE A 61 -10.26 -9.00 -7.85
N ALA A 62 -11.31 -8.64 -8.59
CA ALA A 62 -12.34 -7.71 -8.12
C ALA A 62 -12.99 -8.18 -6.80
N ALA A 63 -13.38 -9.45 -6.72
CA ALA A 63 -13.99 -10.03 -5.53
C ALA A 63 -13.04 -9.99 -4.30
N GLN A 64 -11.74 -10.21 -4.52
CA GLN A 64 -10.73 -10.14 -3.48
C GLN A 64 -10.57 -8.71 -2.94
N SER A 65 -10.51 -7.72 -3.83
CA SER A 65 -10.38 -6.32 -3.45
C SER A 65 -11.62 -5.86 -2.66
N LEU A 66 -12.81 -6.17 -3.15
CA LEU A 66 -14.06 -5.87 -2.45
C LEU A 66 -14.13 -6.53 -1.07
N TYR A 67 -13.68 -7.79 -0.95
CA TYR A 67 -13.60 -8.47 0.34
C TYR A 67 -12.71 -7.71 1.33
N VAL A 68 -11.51 -7.31 0.90
CA VAL A 68 -10.55 -6.55 1.73
C VAL A 68 -11.16 -5.21 2.16
N ILE A 69 -11.74 -4.47 1.23
CA ILE A 69 -12.35 -3.16 1.47
C ILE A 69 -13.51 -3.28 2.47
N CYS A 70 -14.48 -4.15 2.18
CA CYS A 70 -15.66 -4.33 3.02
C CYS A 70 -15.31 -4.87 4.40
N LYS A 71 -14.43 -5.89 4.46
CA LYS A 71 -14.04 -6.51 5.74
C LYS A 71 -13.20 -5.60 6.60
N GLY A 72 -12.34 -4.79 5.98
CA GLY A 72 -11.49 -3.81 6.66
C GLY A 72 -12.20 -2.49 7.00
N GLY A 73 -13.41 -2.26 6.49
CA GLY A 73 -14.12 -0.98 6.66
C GLY A 73 -13.39 0.18 5.98
N TRP A 74 -12.75 -0.09 4.83
CA TRP A 74 -11.93 0.91 4.15
C TRP A 74 -12.78 1.87 3.34
N ASP A 75 -12.40 3.13 3.31
CA ASP A 75 -13.04 4.18 2.53
C ASP A 75 -12.68 4.03 1.04
N MET A 76 -13.67 3.72 0.20
CA MET A 76 -13.47 3.54 -1.23
C MET A 76 -13.02 4.82 -1.94
N ASP A 77 -13.37 5.99 -1.41
CA ASP A 77 -12.99 7.29 -2.00
C ASP A 77 -11.49 7.61 -1.83
N LYS A 78 -10.76 6.76 -1.09
CA LYS A 78 -9.30 6.86 -0.90
C LYS A 78 -8.51 5.79 -1.67
N ILE A 79 -9.20 4.85 -2.36
CA ILE A 79 -8.57 3.64 -2.91
C ILE A 79 -8.40 3.73 -4.42
N ASN A 80 -7.16 3.47 -4.89
CA ASN A 80 -6.82 3.34 -6.32
C ASN A 80 -7.32 4.51 -7.17
N LEU A 81 -7.13 5.74 -6.70
CA LEU A 81 -7.71 6.95 -7.30
C LEU A 81 -7.28 7.19 -8.76
N ASN A 82 -6.12 6.68 -9.16
CA ASN A 82 -5.64 6.73 -10.54
C ASN A 82 -5.87 5.40 -11.30
N GLY A 83 -6.79 4.54 -10.79
CA GLY A 83 -7.06 3.21 -11.34
C GLY A 83 -6.12 2.14 -10.80
N GLY A 84 -6.65 0.94 -10.63
CA GLY A 84 -5.94 -0.24 -10.11
C GLY A 84 -5.58 -1.25 -11.21
N ALA A 85 -5.19 -2.46 -10.79
CA ALA A 85 -4.70 -3.51 -11.69
C ALA A 85 -5.77 -4.03 -12.68
N ILE A 86 -7.06 -3.89 -12.38
CA ILE A 86 -8.14 -4.25 -13.30
C ILE A 86 -8.08 -3.38 -14.56
N ALA A 87 -7.73 -2.09 -14.40
CA ALA A 87 -7.57 -1.17 -15.52
C ALA A 87 -6.18 -1.22 -16.15
N LEU A 88 -5.12 -1.36 -15.32
CA LEU A 88 -3.73 -1.18 -15.73
C LEU A 88 -2.97 -2.48 -15.99
N GLY A 89 -3.48 -3.61 -15.47
CA GLY A 89 -2.81 -4.91 -15.48
C GLY A 89 -2.04 -5.22 -14.19
N HIS A 90 -1.70 -6.51 -14.03
CA HIS A 90 -0.99 -7.03 -12.86
C HIS A 90 0.26 -7.83 -13.27
N PRO A 91 1.32 -7.19 -13.77
CA PRO A 91 2.58 -7.86 -14.03
C PRO A 91 3.29 -8.14 -12.69
N LEU A 92 3.38 -9.41 -12.30
CA LEU A 92 3.79 -9.85 -10.96
C LEU A 92 5.11 -9.24 -10.48
N GLY A 93 6.12 -9.17 -11.35
CA GLY A 93 7.42 -8.59 -11.02
C GLY A 93 7.44 -7.07 -10.92
N CYS A 94 6.37 -6.39 -11.34
CA CYS A 94 6.27 -4.93 -11.38
C CYS A 94 5.30 -4.36 -10.34
N SER A 95 4.23 -5.08 -10.00
CA SER A 95 3.09 -4.52 -9.26
C SER A 95 3.46 -3.86 -7.93
N GLY A 96 4.41 -4.40 -7.18
CA GLY A 96 4.85 -3.77 -5.93
C GLY A 96 5.44 -2.38 -6.14
N VAL A 97 6.26 -2.20 -7.17
CA VAL A 97 6.82 -0.88 -7.53
C VAL A 97 5.73 0.01 -8.14
N ARG A 98 4.87 -0.54 -9.00
CA ARG A 98 3.76 0.20 -9.60
C ARG A 98 2.85 0.81 -8.54
N LEU A 99 2.44 0.03 -7.52
CA LEU A 99 1.61 0.51 -6.41
C LEU A 99 2.27 1.71 -5.70
N LEU A 100 3.56 1.60 -5.36
CA LEU A 100 4.25 2.69 -4.68
C LEU A 100 4.39 3.94 -5.55
N VAL A 101 4.72 3.78 -6.84
CA VAL A 101 4.85 4.91 -7.78
C VAL A 101 3.50 5.59 -7.99
N THR A 102 2.42 4.82 -8.18
CA THR A 102 1.07 5.38 -8.31
C THR A 102 0.65 6.10 -7.03
N LEU A 103 0.86 5.47 -5.87
CA LEU A 103 0.56 6.07 -4.57
C LEU A 103 1.27 7.41 -4.38
N MET A 104 2.57 7.47 -4.66
CA MET A 104 3.34 8.73 -4.56
C MET A 104 2.76 9.82 -5.47
N ASN A 105 2.38 9.49 -6.71
CA ASN A 105 1.75 10.44 -7.62
C ASN A 105 0.37 10.90 -7.12
N VAL A 106 -0.46 9.97 -6.62
CA VAL A 106 -1.75 10.32 -6.00
C VAL A 106 -1.55 11.27 -4.82
N MET A 107 -0.61 10.95 -3.94
CA MET A 107 -0.31 11.80 -2.78
C MET A 107 0.17 13.21 -3.16
N GLU A 108 0.96 13.34 -4.23
CA GLU A 108 1.34 14.66 -4.76
C GLU A 108 0.14 15.41 -5.34
N GLN A 109 -0.74 14.74 -6.10
CA GLN A 109 -1.94 15.33 -6.71
C GLN A 109 -2.97 15.79 -5.68
N GLN A 110 -3.12 15.04 -4.59
CA GLN A 110 -4.12 15.29 -3.54
C GLN A 110 -3.57 16.12 -2.37
N ASP A 111 -2.30 16.55 -2.43
CA ASP A 111 -1.57 17.19 -1.32
C ASP A 111 -1.60 16.37 -0.01
N SER A 112 -1.60 15.04 -0.16
CA SER A 112 -1.71 14.07 0.94
C SER A 112 -0.37 13.83 1.63
N THR A 113 -0.41 13.45 2.91
CA THR A 113 0.79 13.22 3.74
C THR A 113 1.07 11.74 3.96
N LEU A 114 0.06 10.92 4.23
CA LEU A 114 0.21 9.50 4.58
C LEU A 114 -0.44 8.61 3.53
N GLY A 115 0.31 7.66 3.02
CA GLY A 115 -0.15 6.70 2.03
C GLY A 115 0.13 5.26 2.42
N LEU A 116 -0.75 4.36 1.97
CA LEU A 116 -0.67 2.91 2.19
C LEU A 116 -0.66 2.19 0.84
N ALA A 117 0.35 1.37 0.59
CA ALA A 117 0.35 0.40 -0.50
C ALA A 117 0.27 -1.02 0.07
N THR A 118 -0.62 -1.85 -0.45
CA THR A 118 -0.78 -3.23 0.01
C THR A 118 -1.20 -4.19 -1.10
N MET A 119 -0.78 -5.44 -0.97
CA MET A 119 -1.11 -6.50 -1.93
C MET A 119 -1.04 -7.88 -1.28
N CYS A 120 -1.80 -8.84 -1.82
CA CYS A 120 -1.56 -10.26 -1.60
C CYS A 120 -0.36 -10.71 -2.43
N ILE A 121 0.45 -11.64 -1.91
CA ILE A 121 1.69 -12.11 -2.55
C ILE A 121 1.75 -13.64 -2.71
N GLY A 122 0.62 -14.25 -2.95
CA GLY A 122 0.53 -15.69 -3.16
C GLY A 122 0.73 -16.52 -1.89
N SER A 123 0.44 -17.82 -1.98
CA SER A 123 0.66 -18.80 -0.89
C SER A 123 0.17 -18.37 0.51
N GLY A 124 -0.92 -17.61 0.59
CA GLY A 124 -1.46 -17.15 1.86
C GLY A 124 -0.68 -16.03 2.52
N GLN A 125 -0.06 -15.13 1.75
CA GLN A 125 0.69 -14.01 2.29
C GLN A 125 0.12 -12.67 1.81
N GLY A 126 0.37 -11.63 2.61
CA GLY A 126 0.14 -10.23 2.25
C GLY A 126 1.29 -9.34 2.71
N ILE A 127 1.46 -8.22 2.02
CA ILE A 127 2.44 -7.19 2.37
C ILE A 127 1.76 -5.82 2.37
N ALA A 128 2.18 -4.96 3.30
CA ALA A 128 1.77 -3.56 3.36
C ALA A 128 2.96 -2.66 3.65
N THR A 129 2.96 -1.49 3.04
CA THR A 129 3.96 -0.43 3.22
C THR A 129 3.26 0.89 3.44
N VAL A 130 3.57 1.57 4.54
CA VAL A 130 3.14 2.95 4.82
C VAL A 130 4.26 3.89 4.43
N ILE A 131 3.93 4.90 3.64
CA ILE A 131 4.85 5.97 3.24
C ILE A 131 4.33 7.32 3.73
N GLU A 132 5.25 8.24 3.94
CA GLU A 132 4.97 9.62 4.35
C GLU A 132 5.68 10.56 3.40
N ARG A 133 4.96 11.58 2.91
CA ARG A 133 5.54 12.67 2.13
C ARG A 133 6.33 13.61 3.05
N VAL A 134 7.52 14.03 2.63
CA VAL A 134 8.45 14.89 3.40
C VAL A 134 8.80 16.15 2.65
#